data_c7850022ef59ac30dbf359735fe1ceec
#
_entry.id   c7850022ef59ac30dbf359735fe1ceec
#
_cell.length_a   1.000
_cell.length_b   1.000
_cell.length_c   1.000
_cell.angle_alpha   90.00
_cell.angle_beta   90.00
_cell.angle_gamma   90.00
#
_symmetry.space_group_name_H-M   'P 1'
#
loop_
_entity.id
_entity.type
_entity.pdbx_description
1 polymer ?
#
loop_
_entity_poly.entity_id
_entity_poly.type
_entity_poly.pdbx_seq_one_letter_code
_entity_poly.pdbx_strand_id
1 'polypeptide(L)'
;MTRRELRTRSPNPQRMTAPPPRDAFRPKEWEIIQKYRTPRQVQQFLRSLPYNWEKDGETLRTFRGVIENWSVHCLEAALAAAAILEQHGYPPLLLDFESQDKLDHVLFLFRQHGRWGTVARSRDAGLHGRKPMFSTLRKLVMSYVDP
;
A
#
# COMPACT_ATOMS: atom_id res chain seq x y z
N MET A 1 31.00 17.84 -13.64
CA MET A 1 30.61 16.48 -13.22
C MET A 1 30.45 15.61 -14.46
N THR A 2 31.24 14.56 -14.57
CA THR A 2 31.22 13.67 -15.73
C THR A 2 30.09 12.63 -15.62
N ARG A 3 29.67 12.04 -16.75
CA ARG A 3 28.69 10.94 -16.75
C ARG A 3 29.09 9.79 -15.84
N ARG A 4 30.40 9.56 -15.68
CA ARG A 4 30.94 8.49 -14.85
C ARG A 4 30.74 8.77 -13.36
N GLU A 5 30.86 10.01 -12.93
CA GLU A 5 30.65 10.43 -11.54
C GLU A 5 29.19 10.34 -11.14
N LEU A 6 28.26 10.68 -12.06
CA LEU A 6 26.84 10.51 -11.84
C LEU A 6 26.45 9.03 -11.66
N ARG A 7 27.08 8.12 -12.41
CA ARG A 7 26.83 6.67 -12.28
C ARG A 7 27.32 6.11 -10.95
N THR A 8 28.45 6.57 -10.44
CA THR A 8 29.01 6.10 -9.17
C THR A 8 28.25 6.61 -7.95
N ARG A 9 27.43 7.64 -8.13
CA ARG A 9 26.57 8.22 -7.08
C ARG A 9 25.16 7.67 -7.08
N SER A 10 24.78 6.82 -8.02
CA SER A 10 23.47 6.17 -8.02
C SER A 10 23.33 5.29 -6.79
N PRO A 11 22.24 5.43 -6.01
CA PRO A 11 22.05 4.58 -4.83
C PRO A 11 21.99 3.12 -5.25
N ASN A 12 22.53 2.24 -4.42
CA ASN A 12 22.44 0.81 -4.62
C ASN A 12 20.96 0.40 -4.57
N PRO A 13 20.41 -0.19 -5.67
CA PRO A 13 19.00 -0.61 -5.69
C PRO A 13 18.63 -1.54 -4.54
N GLN A 14 19.54 -2.40 -4.10
CA GLN A 14 19.30 -3.31 -2.97
C GLN A 14 19.11 -2.57 -1.65
N ARG A 15 19.81 -1.44 -1.45
CA ARG A 15 19.61 -0.58 -0.28
C ARG A 15 18.26 0.10 -0.27
N MET A 16 17.75 0.49 -1.45
CA MET A 16 16.45 1.15 -1.59
C MET A 16 15.28 0.18 -1.38
N THR A 17 15.51 -1.13 -1.62
CA THR A 17 14.46 -2.15 -1.49
C THR A 17 14.52 -2.92 -0.19
N ALA A 18 15.51 -2.65 0.67
CA ALA A 18 15.60 -3.31 1.97
C ALA A 18 14.51 -2.78 2.90
N PRO A 19 13.69 -3.65 3.51
CA PRO A 19 12.68 -3.20 4.48
C PRO A 19 13.34 -2.64 5.73
N PRO A 20 12.66 -1.74 6.46
CA PRO A 20 13.15 -1.28 7.74
C PRO A 20 13.38 -2.44 8.71
N PRO A 21 14.40 -2.34 9.57
CA PRO A 21 14.66 -3.38 10.57
C PRO A 21 13.58 -3.39 11.64
N ARG A 22 13.49 -4.49 12.38
CA ARG A 22 12.49 -4.66 13.43
C ARG A 22 12.47 -3.53 14.45
N ASP A 23 13.62 -3.01 14.84
CA ASP A 23 13.74 -1.96 15.85
C ASP A 23 13.25 -0.59 15.36
N ALA A 24 12.95 -0.44 14.08
CA ALA A 24 12.26 0.73 13.55
C ALA A 24 10.78 0.80 13.96
N PHE A 25 10.23 -0.30 14.46
CA PHE A 25 8.81 -0.42 14.80
C PHE A 25 8.60 -0.50 16.30
N ARG A 26 7.51 0.11 16.77
CA ARG A 26 7.03 -0.06 18.14
C ARG A 26 6.46 -1.47 18.33
N PRO A 27 6.38 -1.97 19.59
CA PRO A 27 5.90 -3.33 19.84
C PRO A 27 4.53 -3.65 19.24
N LYS A 28 3.58 -2.72 19.32
CA LYS A 28 2.23 -2.91 18.75
C LYS A 28 2.25 -2.95 17.23
N GLU A 29 3.07 -2.12 16.60
CA GLU A 29 3.24 -2.12 15.14
C GLU A 29 3.82 -3.46 14.68
N TRP A 30 4.82 -3.95 15.36
CA TRP A 30 5.46 -5.22 15.04
C TRP A 30 4.50 -6.41 15.24
N GLU A 31 3.70 -6.39 16.29
CA GLU A 31 2.67 -7.39 16.54
C GLU A 31 1.70 -7.48 15.35
N ILE A 32 1.26 -6.35 14.82
CA ILE A 32 0.38 -6.29 13.66
C ILE A 32 1.08 -6.83 12.42
N ILE A 33 2.35 -6.46 12.19
CA ILE A 33 3.14 -6.98 11.07
C ILE A 33 3.24 -8.51 11.15
N GLN A 34 3.49 -9.06 12.32
CA GLN A 34 3.61 -10.51 12.50
C GLN A 34 2.27 -11.24 12.32
N LYS A 35 1.18 -10.60 12.69
CA LYS A 35 -0.16 -11.20 12.60
C LYS A 35 -0.69 -11.22 11.17
N TYR A 36 -0.46 -10.18 10.39
CA TYR A 36 -0.99 -10.02 9.04
C TYR A 36 0.14 -10.14 8.03
N ARG A 37 0.24 -11.30 7.38
CA ARG A 37 1.40 -11.70 6.60
C ARG A 37 1.15 -11.79 5.10
N THR A 38 -0.11 -11.77 4.67
CA THR A 38 -0.50 -11.91 3.27
C THR A 38 -1.36 -10.73 2.84
N PRO A 39 -1.41 -10.42 1.53
CA PRO A 39 -2.30 -9.35 1.04
C PRO A 39 -3.75 -9.53 1.48
N ARG A 40 -4.26 -10.76 1.46
CA ARG A 40 -5.62 -11.06 1.91
C ARG A 40 -5.82 -10.71 3.40
N GLN A 41 -4.89 -11.10 4.25
CA GLN A 41 -4.97 -10.80 5.68
C GLN A 41 -4.88 -9.31 5.94
N VAL A 42 -3.98 -8.62 5.24
CA VAL A 42 -3.84 -7.16 5.36
C VAL A 42 -5.10 -6.45 4.87
N GLN A 43 -5.71 -6.92 3.78
CA GLN A 43 -6.98 -6.39 3.30
C GLN A 43 -8.07 -6.52 4.36
N GLN A 44 -8.18 -7.69 5.00
CA GLN A 44 -9.15 -7.91 6.07
C GLN A 44 -8.89 -6.99 7.26
N PHE A 45 -7.65 -6.83 7.65
CA PHE A 45 -7.27 -5.92 8.74
C PHE A 45 -7.68 -4.47 8.43
N LEU A 46 -7.31 -3.95 7.27
CA LEU A 46 -7.61 -2.58 6.89
C LEU A 46 -9.12 -2.32 6.77
N ARG A 47 -9.88 -3.31 6.29
CA ARG A 47 -11.34 -3.21 6.23
C ARG A 47 -11.99 -3.21 7.62
N SER A 48 -11.34 -3.81 8.60
CA SER A 48 -11.85 -3.85 9.99
C SER A 48 -11.68 -2.51 10.71
N LEU A 49 -10.78 -1.65 10.24
CA LEU A 49 -10.57 -0.35 10.84
C LEU A 49 -11.70 0.62 10.47
N PRO A 50 -12.10 1.52 11.39
CA PRO A 50 -13.00 2.61 11.04
C PRO A 50 -12.44 3.45 9.88
N TYR A 51 -13.32 3.91 8.99
CA TYR A 51 -12.90 4.81 7.92
C TYR A 51 -12.58 6.19 8.48
N ASN A 52 -11.46 6.76 8.04
CA ASN A 52 -11.05 8.11 8.42
C ASN A 52 -11.72 9.13 7.49
N TRP A 53 -12.80 9.75 7.96
CA TRP A 53 -13.56 10.74 7.21
C TRP A 53 -12.94 12.13 7.21
N GLU A 54 -11.78 12.29 7.87
CA GLU A 54 -11.06 13.55 7.93
C GLU A 54 -11.92 14.73 8.43
N LYS A 55 -12.73 14.47 9.46
CA LYS A 55 -13.69 15.45 10.02
C LYS A 55 -13.01 16.74 10.51
N ASP A 56 -11.75 16.63 10.97
CA ASP A 56 -11.00 17.75 11.52
C ASP A 56 -9.94 18.27 10.53
N GLY A 57 -10.07 17.94 9.25
CA GLY A 57 -9.15 18.34 8.19
C GLY A 57 -8.40 17.17 7.58
N GLU A 58 -7.67 17.45 6.52
CA GLU A 58 -6.89 16.45 5.79
C GLU A 58 -5.83 15.81 6.67
N THR A 59 -5.65 14.50 6.49
CA THR A 59 -4.61 13.72 7.17
C THR A 59 -3.78 12.95 6.16
N LEU A 60 -2.52 12.72 6.52
CA LEU A 60 -1.63 11.84 5.77
C LEU A 60 -0.82 11.06 6.80
N ARG A 61 -1.43 10.04 7.37
CA ARG A 61 -0.80 9.24 8.41
C ARG A 61 0.04 8.14 7.79
N THR A 62 1.23 7.95 8.37
CA THR A 62 2.04 6.77 8.11
C THR A 62 1.40 5.56 8.79
N PHE A 63 1.99 4.38 8.61
CA PHE A 63 1.58 3.18 9.35
C PHE A 63 1.49 3.44 10.86
N ARG A 64 2.48 4.13 11.44
CA ARG A 64 2.48 4.49 12.87
C ARG A 64 1.25 5.32 13.24
N GLY A 65 0.94 6.33 12.45
CA GLY A 65 -0.23 7.17 12.68
C GLY A 65 -1.54 6.41 12.56
N VAL A 66 -1.63 5.46 11.64
CA VAL A 66 -2.79 4.57 11.49
C VAL A 66 -2.98 3.74 12.75
N ILE A 67 -1.92 3.15 13.28
CA ILE A 67 -2.01 2.34 14.51
C ILE A 67 -2.37 3.20 15.73
N GLU A 68 -1.82 4.40 15.83
CA GLU A 68 -2.13 5.32 16.92
C GLU A 68 -3.58 5.79 16.91
N ASN A 69 -4.12 6.10 15.73
CA ASN A 69 -5.47 6.66 15.56
C ASN A 69 -6.54 5.61 15.27
N TRP A 70 -6.14 4.41 14.86
CA TRP A 70 -7.01 3.26 14.58
C TRP A 70 -8.10 3.56 13.56
N SER A 71 -7.73 4.27 12.50
CA SER A 71 -8.61 4.58 11.37
C SER A 71 -7.78 4.87 10.11
N VAL A 72 -8.39 4.70 8.93
CA VAL A 72 -7.69 4.87 7.64
C VAL A 72 -8.61 5.47 6.59
N HIS A 73 -8.04 6.30 5.72
CA HIS A 73 -8.58 6.57 4.39
C HIS A 73 -7.76 5.83 3.32
N CYS A 74 -8.09 6.02 2.03
CA CYS A 74 -7.50 5.21 0.95
C CYS A 74 -5.97 5.28 0.87
N LEU A 75 -5.38 6.46 0.91
CA LEU A 75 -3.93 6.62 0.84
C LEU A 75 -3.23 6.06 2.08
N GLU A 76 -3.78 6.33 3.26
CA GLU A 76 -3.25 5.81 4.52
C GLU A 76 -3.28 4.27 4.54
N ALA A 77 -4.34 3.67 4.01
CA ALA A 77 -4.45 2.22 3.91
C ALA A 77 -3.40 1.63 2.95
N ALA A 78 -3.18 2.28 1.80
CA ALA A 78 -2.17 1.84 0.85
C ALA A 78 -0.76 1.90 1.45
N LEU A 79 -0.44 2.97 2.16
CA LEU A 79 0.85 3.11 2.86
C LEU A 79 1.02 2.09 3.98
N ALA A 80 -0.03 1.84 4.76
CA ALA A 80 0.00 0.83 5.82
C ALA A 80 0.19 -0.58 5.24
N ALA A 81 -0.51 -0.91 4.15
CA ALA A 81 -0.33 -2.18 3.46
C ALA A 81 1.11 -2.36 2.98
N ALA A 82 1.70 -1.32 2.39
CA ALA A 82 3.09 -1.35 1.94
C ALA A 82 4.05 -1.59 3.11
N ALA A 83 3.87 -0.90 4.23
CA ALA A 83 4.72 -1.05 5.41
C ALA A 83 4.66 -2.46 6.00
N ILE A 84 3.47 -3.05 6.07
CA ILE A 84 3.29 -4.41 6.60
C ILE A 84 3.85 -5.45 5.62
N LEU A 85 3.45 -5.39 4.37
CA LEU A 85 3.74 -6.45 3.38
C LEU A 85 5.19 -6.44 2.89
N GLU A 86 5.86 -5.30 2.92
CA GLU A 86 7.29 -5.22 2.64
C GLU A 86 8.09 -6.12 3.60
N GLN A 87 7.66 -6.24 4.85
CA GLN A 87 8.28 -7.12 5.84
C GLN A 87 8.12 -8.61 5.50
N HIS A 88 7.21 -8.93 4.60
CA HIS A 88 6.92 -10.30 4.16
C HIS A 88 7.34 -10.57 2.72
N GLY A 89 8.22 -9.73 2.16
CA GLY A 89 8.82 -9.93 0.86
C GLY A 89 8.05 -9.34 -0.33
N TYR A 90 6.99 -8.58 -0.10
CA TYR A 90 6.27 -7.89 -1.17
C TYR A 90 6.91 -6.53 -1.43
N PRO A 91 7.26 -6.20 -2.68
CA PRO A 91 7.74 -4.85 -2.99
C PRO A 91 6.70 -3.78 -2.61
N PRO A 92 7.14 -2.63 -2.06
CA PRO A 92 6.22 -1.57 -1.63
C PRO A 92 5.74 -0.75 -2.84
N LEU A 93 4.86 -1.30 -3.63
CA LEU A 93 4.35 -0.71 -4.85
C LEU A 93 2.98 -0.06 -4.60
N LEU A 94 2.85 1.18 -5.03
CA LEU A 94 1.58 1.90 -5.00
C LEU A 94 1.12 2.19 -6.42
N LEU A 95 -0.18 2.08 -6.64
CA LEU A 95 -0.83 2.47 -7.87
C LEU A 95 -1.78 3.61 -7.55
N ASP A 96 -1.58 4.74 -8.21
CA ASP A 96 -2.44 5.90 -8.09
C ASP A 96 -3.10 6.13 -9.44
N PHE A 97 -4.43 6.19 -9.46
CA PHE A 97 -5.12 6.61 -10.66
C PHE A 97 -6.17 7.68 -10.34
N GLU A 98 -6.16 8.68 -11.20
CA GLU A 98 -7.02 9.84 -11.12
C GLU A 98 -8.19 9.66 -12.09
N SER A 99 -9.41 9.81 -11.59
CA SER A 99 -10.59 9.81 -12.44
C SER A 99 -10.81 11.20 -13.05
N GLN A 100 -11.65 11.27 -14.09
CA GLN A 100 -12.04 12.55 -14.69
C GLN A 100 -12.71 13.49 -13.68
N ASP A 101 -13.31 12.94 -12.65
CA ASP A 101 -13.96 13.69 -11.57
C ASP A 101 -12.96 14.19 -10.52
N LYS A 102 -11.65 14.06 -10.77
CA LYS A 102 -10.56 14.42 -9.87
C LYS A 102 -10.56 13.66 -8.54
N LEU A 103 -11.15 12.49 -8.51
CA LEU A 103 -11.09 11.58 -7.37
C LEU A 103 -9.90 10.66 -7.55
N ASP A 104 -8.87 10.89 -6.76
CA ASP A 104 -7.71 10.01 -6.73
C ASP A 104 -8.04 8.74 -5.95
N HIS A 105 -7.59 7.61 -6.47
CA HIS A 105 -7.66 6.34 -5.78
C HIS A 105 -6.28 5.71 -5.71
N VAL A 106 -5.77 5.53 -4.50
CA VAL A 106 -4.45 4.96 -4.25
C VAL A 106 -4.60 3.56 -3.70
N LEU A 107 -3.86 2.63 -4.27
CA LEU A 107 -3.92 1.21 -3.94
C LEU A 107 -2.51 0.70 -3.67
N PHE A 108 -2.40 -0.31 -2.81
CA PHE A 108 -1.20 -1.14 -2.76
C PHE A 108 -1.30 -2.20 -3.86
N LEU A 109 -0.24 -2.34 -4.64
CA LEU A 109 -0.16 -3.25 -5.78
C LEU A 109 0.75 -4.42 -5.45
N PHE A 110 0.31 -5.65 -5.73
CA PHE A 110 1.15 -6.82 -5.55
C PHE A 110 0.98 -7.81 -6.69
N ARG A 111 1.97 -8.69 -6.82
CA ARG A 111 1.95 -9.78 -7.78
C ARG A 111 2.12 -11.10 -7.05
N GLN A 112 1.28 -12.06 -7.37
CA GLN A 112 1.33 -13.40 -6.77
C GLN A 112 1.03 -14.43 -7.84
N HIS A 113 1.90 -15.43 -7.97
CA HIS A 113 1.81 -16.46 -9.00
C HIS A 113 1.65 -15.87 -10.42
N GLY A 114 2.40 -14.79 -10.70
CA GLY A 114 2.37 -14.12 -12.00
C GLY A 114 1.15 -13.27 -12.29
N ARG A 115 0.26 -13.08 -11.30
CA ARG A 115 -0.96 -12.30 -11.46
C ARG A 115 -0.99 -11.11 -10.51
N TRP A 116 -1.59 -10.03 -10.98
CA TRP A 116 -1.68 -8.77 -10.26
C TRP A 116 -2.94 -8.72 -9.39
N GLY A 117 -2.77 -8.19 -8.19
CA GLY A 117 -3.84 -7.90 -7.25
C GLY A 117 -3.58 -6.61 -6.50
N THR A 118 -4.54 -6.17 -5.71
CA THR A 118 -4.44 -4.93 -4.93
C THR A 118 -4.97 -5.10 -3.53
N VAL A 119 -4.45 -4.27 -2.62
CA VAL A 119 -5.03 -4.02 -1.30
C VAL A 119 -5.46 -2.56 -1.27
N ALA A 120 -6.71 -2.32 -0.93
CA ALA A 120 -7.27 -0.97 -0.98
C ALA A 120 -8.39 -0.79 0.04
N ARG A 121 -8.55 0.46 0.48
CA ARG A 121 -9.67 0.87 1.30
C ARG A 121 -10.30 2.13 0.69
N SER A 122 -11.61 2.13 0.57
CA SER A 122 -12.36 3.26 0.02
C SER A 122 -13.71 3.39 0.76
N ARG A 123 -14.31 4.56 0.68
CA ARG A 123 -15.70 4.78 1.06
C ARG A 123 -16.65 3.99 0.18
N ASP A 124 -16.24 3.74 -1.06
CA ASP A 124 -17.01 3.01 -2.07
C ASP A 124 -16.57 1.55 -2.06
N ALA A 125 -17.50 0.64 -1.77
CA ALA A 125 -17.24 -0.80 -1.71
C ALA A 125 -16.72 -1.36 -3.03
N GLY A 126 -17.11 -0.78 -4.17
CA GLY A 126 -16.63 -1.21 -5.48
C GLY A 126 -15.15 -0.93 -5.75
N LEU A 127 -14.53 -0.08 -4.93
CA LEU A 127 -13.14 0.32 -5.06
C LEU A 127 -12.19 -0.38 -4.07
N HIS A 128 -12.64 -1.45 -3.43
CA HIS A 128 -11.81 -2.27 -2.55
C HIS A 128 -10.75 -3.05 -3.33
N GLY A 129 -9.87 -3.73 -2.61
CA GLY A 129 -8.81 -4.55 -3.19
C GLY A 129 -9.32 -5.63 -4.14
N ARG A 130 -8.46 -6.04 -5.06
CA ARG A 130 -8.71 -7.10 -6.04
C ARG A 130 -7.82 -8.31 -5.74
N LYS A 131 -8.39 -9.50 -5.85
CA LYS A 131 -7.62 -10.75 -5.76
C LYS A 131 -6.57 -10.81 -6.88
N PRO A 132 -5.46 -11.54 -6.70
CA PRO A 132 -4.41 -11.66 -7.73
C PRO A 132 -4.85 -12.55 -8.88
N MET A 133 -5.70 -12.03 -9.76
CA MET A 133 -6.28 -12.76 -10.86
C MET A 133 -6.05 -12.09 -12.23
N PHE A 134 -5.40 -10.94 -12.26
CA PHE A 134 -5.23 -10.17 -13.49
C PHE A 134 -3.85 -10.42 -14.10
N SER A 135 -3.84 -10.86 -15.38
CA SER A 135 -2.60 -11.18 -16.09
C SER A 135 -1.80 -9.94 -16.48
N THR A 136 -2.43 -8.77 -16.54
CA THR A 136 -1.78 -7.49 -16.85
C THR A 136 -2.26 -6.38 -15.94
N LEU A 137 -1.44 -5.35 -15.77
CA LEU A 137 -1.82 -4.15 -15.03
C LEU A 137 -3.02 -3.45 -15.67
N ARG A 138 -3.07 -3.44 -17.00
CA ARG A 138 -4.20 -2.84 -17.73
C ARG A 138 -5.52 -3.51 -17.33
N LYS A 139 -5.55 -4.83 -17.30
CA LYS A 139 -6.77 -5.57 -16.92
C LYS A 139 -7.17 -5.26 -15.48
N LEU A 140 -6.20 -5.17 -14.58
CA LEU A 140 -6.44 -4.78 -13.20
C LEU A 140 -7.08 -3.39 -13.12
N VAL A 141 -6.47 -2.40 -13.76
CA VAL A 141 -6.97 -1.01 -13.77
C VAL A 141 -8.38 -0.95 -14.36
N MET A 142 -8.62 -1.65 -15.47
CA MET A 142 -9.93 -1.68 -16.10
C MET A 142 -11.03 -2.27 -15.20
N SER A 143 -10.68 -3.16 -14.27
CA SER A 143 -11.64 -3.68 -13.31
C SER A 143 -12.22 -2.60 -12.37
N TYR A 144 -11.50 -1.49 -12.22
CA TYR A 144 -11.95 -0.34 -11.43
C TYR A 144 -12.71 0.69 -12.27
N VAL A 145 -12.47 0.70 -13.58
CA VAL A 145 -13.09 1.68 -14.51
C VAL A 145 -14.40 1.14 -15.06
N ASP A 146 -14.42 -0.14 -15.40
CA ASP A 146 -15.59 -0.84 -15.97
C ASP A 146 -15.71 -2.18 -15.26
N PRO A 147 -16.29 -2.18 -14.06
CA PRO A 147 -16.41 -3.39 -13.24
C PRO A 147 -17.45 -4.37 -13.74
#